data_a03bce0c5f2f3c4549ee8283cd0e6ce3
#
_entry.id   a03bce0c5f2f3c4549ee8283cd0e6ce3
#
_cell.length_a   1.000
_cell.length_b   1.000
_cell.length_c   1.000
_cell.angle_alpha   90.00
_cell.angle_beta   90.00
_cell.angle_gamma   90.00
#
_symmetry.space_group_name_H-M   'P 1'
#
loop_
_entity.id
_entity.type
_entity.pdbx_description
1 polymer ?
#
loop_
_entity_poly.entity_id
_entity_poly.type
_entity_poly.pdbx_seq_one_letter_code
_entity_poly.pdbx_strand_id
1 'polypeptide(L)'
;MDKNETYKLLLAQVKAMVKDESDPVANMANVAALIQEAFHFWWTGFYRVIGEQLVLGPFQGPVACTRIGFGKGVCGTSWKER
;
A
#
# COMPACT_ATOMS: atom_id res chain seq x y z
N MET A 1 -11.80 18.20 -9.39
CA MET A 1 -11.22 17.16 -10.26
C MET A 1 -12.04 15.89 -10.07
N ASP A 2 -12.52 15.28 -11.14
CA ASP A 2 -13.30 14.06 -11.00
C ASP A 2 -12.40 12.87 -10.68
N LYS A 3 -13.02 11.74 -10.38
CA LYS A 3 -12.31 10.54 -9.94
C LYS A 3 -11.37 9.98 -11.01
N ASN A 4 -11.80 10.01 -12.28
CA ASN A 4 -10.99 9.52 -13.39
C ASN A 4 -9.75 10.39 -13.60
N GLU A 5 -9.89 11.70 -13.50
CA GLU A 5 -8.77 12.63 -13.61
C GLU A 5 -7.78 12.44 -12.45
N THR A 6 -8.30 12.22 -11.25
CA THR A 6 -7.47 11.95 -10.08
C THR A 6 -6.66 10.68 -10.28
N TYR A 7 -7.27 9.60 -10.76
CA TYR A 7 -6.57 8.35 -11.04
C TYR A 7 -5.50 8.51 -12.11
N LYS A 8 -5.82 9.23 -13.19
CA LYS A 8 -4.84 9.47 -14.28
C LYS A 8 -3.64 10.25 -13.79
N LEU A 9 -3.87 11.30 -13.00
CA LEU A 9 -2.80 12.09 -12.42
C LEU A 9 -1.95 11.25 -11.46
N LEU A 10 -2.61 10.50 -10.58
CA LEU A 10 -1.93 9.64 -9.63
C LEU A 10 -1.06 8.60 -10.34
N LEU A 11 -1.59 7.96 -11.38
CA LEU A 11 -0.84 6.98 -12.16
C LEU A 11 0.40 7.59 -12.79
N ALA A 12 0.28 8.80 -13.35
CA ALA A 12 1.43 9.50 -13.92
C ALA A 12 2.48 9.83 -12.86
N GLN A 13 2.05 10.25 -11.68
CA GLN A 13 2.95 10.55 -10.57
C GLN A 13 3.67 9.29 -10.09
N VAL A 14 2.96 8.17 -9.97
CA VAL A 14 3.56 6.90 -9.55
C VAL A 14 4.60 6.45 -10.56
N LYS A 15 4.28 6.49 -11.85
CA LYS A 15 5.22 6.10 -12.90
C LYS A 15 6.49 6.95 -12.88
N ALA A 16 6.34 8.26 -12.71
CA ALA A 16 7.49 9.16 -12.64
C ALA A 16 8.35 8.89 -11.40
N MET A 17 7.71 8.62 -10.27
CA MET A 17 8.40 8.42 -9.00
C MET A 17 9.21 7.13 -8.96
N VAL A 18 8.67 6.03 -9.50
CA VAL A 18 9.34 4.73 -9.44
C VAL A 18 10.29 4.48 -10.59
N LYS A 19 10.28 5.33 -11.62
CA LYS A 19 11.06 5.16 -12.83
C LYS A 19 12.54 4.97 -12.57
N ASP A 20 13.11 5.78 -11.71
CA ASP A 20 14.54 5.80 -11.45
C ASP A 20 14.92 5.21 -10.10
N GLU A 21 13.95 4.63 -9.38
CA GLU A 21 14.21 4.03 -8.07
C GLU A 21 13.92 2.53 -8.12
N SER A 22 14.93 1.73 -7.79
CA SER A 22 14.81 0.28 -7.80
C SER A 22 14.51 -0.34 -6.44
N ASP A 23 14.60 0.44 -5.35
CA ASP A 23 14.34 -0.09 -4.03
C ASP A 23 12.84 -0.26 -3.79
N PRO A 24 12.35 -1.51 -3.59
CA PRO A 24 10.91 -1.73 -3.43
C PRO A 24 10.33 -1.09 -2.16
N VAL A 25 11.09 -1.02 -1.07
CA VAL A 25 10.61 -0.41 0.17
C VAL A 25 10.41 1.09 0.00
N ALA A 26 11.40 1.76 -0.63
CA ALA A 26 11.28 3.18 -0.91
C ALA A 26 10.10 3.47 -1.81
N ASN A 27 9.90 2.65 -2.85
CA ASN A 27 8.79 2.81 -3.77
C ASN A 27 7.44 2.61 -3.07
N MET A 28 7.31 1.58 -2.25
CA MET A 28 6.08 1.34 -1.49
C MET A 28 5.77 2.50 -0.55
N ALA A 29 6.77 3.04 0.13
CA ALA A 29 6.58 4.16 1.05
C ALA A 29 6.04 5.38 0.31
N ASN A 30 6.64 5.72 -0.82
CA ASN A 30 6.22 6.89 -1.60
C ASN A 30 4.87 6.68 -2.30
N VAL A 31 4.59 5.48 -2.77
CA VAL A 31 3.28 5.16 -3.36
C VAL A 31 2.18 5.27 -2.32
N ALA A 32 2.42 4.74 -1.11
CA ALA A 32 1.46 4.87 -0.01
C ALA A 32 1.18 6.34 0.31
N ALA A 33 2.22 7.16 0.35
CA ALA A 33 2.08 8.59 0.63
C ALA A 33 1.28 9.30 -0.46
N LEU A 34 1.54 8.99 -1.74
CA LEU A 34 0.81 9.58 -2.85
C LEU A 34 -0.68 9.23 -2.82
N ILE A 35 -1.00 7.96 -2.56
CA ILE A 35 -2.39 7.51 -2.48
C ILE A 35 -3.11 8.20 -1.33
N GLN A 36 -2.46 8.28 -0.17
CA GLN A 36 -3.02 8.94 1.00
C GLN A 36 -3.29 10.41 0.73
N GLU A 37 -2.35 11.09 0.08
CA GLU A 37 -2.49 12.50 -0.26
C GLU A 37 -3.62 12.74 -1.26
N ALA A 38 -3.77 11.84 -2.23
CA ALA A 38 -4.80 11.98 -3.27
C ALA A 38 -6.21 11.72 -2.77
N PHE A 39 -6.39 10.74 -1.89
CA PHE A 39 -7.72 10.26 -1.48
C PHE A 39 -8.04 10.45 0.00
N HIS A 40 -7.06 10.78 0.83
CA HIS A 40 -7.25 11.01 2.27
C HIS A 40 -7.90 9.83 2.98
N PHE A 41 -7.48 8.61 2.65
CA PHE A 41 -7.96 7.41 3.34
C PHE A 41 -7.49 7.43 4.80
N TRP A 42 -8.23 6.74 5.67
CA TRP A 42 -7.82 6.59 7.05
C TRP A 42 -6.48 5.84 7.17
N TRP A 43 -6.28 4.86 6.29
CA TRP A 43 -5.06 4.05 6.28
C TRP A 43 -4.75 3.60 4.85
N THR A 44 -3.50 3.71 4.46
CA THR A 44 -3.01 3.23 3.16
C THR A 44 -1.64 2.59 3.36
N GLY A 45 -1.46 1.36 2.91
CA GLY A 45 -0.18 0.72 3.09
C GLY A 45 -0.08 -0.64 2.44
N PHE A 46 1.03 -1.29 2.72
CA PHE A 46 1.38 -2.58 2.13
C PHE A 46 1.67 -3.60 3.23
N TYR A 47 1.24 -4.83 2.98
CA TYR A 47 1.68 -5.99 3.73
C TYR A 47 2.44 -6.90 2.79
N ARG A 48 3.54 -7.46 3.26
CA ARG A 48 4.35 -8.40 2.48
C ARG A 48 4.06 -9.81 2.95
N VAL A 49 3.96 -10.74 2.00
CA VAL A 49 3.80 -12.16 2.33
C VAL A 49 5.19 -12.73 2.61
N ILE A 50 5.42 -13.14 3.86
CA ILE A 50 6.67 -13.76 4.27
C ILE A 50 6.33 -15.07 4.97
N GLY A 51 6.62 -16.20 4.31
CA GLY A 51 6.20 -17.50 4.79
C GLY A 51 4.68 -17.57 4.84
N GLU A 52 4.13 -17.91 5.99
CA GLU A 52 2.68 -18.00 6.19
C GLU A 52 2.13 -16.80 6.94
N GLN A 53 2.83 -15.67 6.88
CA GLN A 53 2.41 -14.46 7.57
C GLN A 53 2.40 -13.26 6.62
N LEU A 54 1.53 -12.31 6.93
CA LEU A 54 1.60 -10.98 6.36
C LEU A 54 2.42 -10.11 7.31
N VAL A 55 3.44 -9.47 6.79
CA VAL A 55 4.31 -8.61 7.59
C VAL A 55 4.13 -7.17 7.12
N LEU A 56 3.88 -6.29 8.08
CA LEU A 56 3.65 -4.88 7.80
C LEU A 56 4.81 -4.27 7.01
N GLY A 57 4.48 -3.61 5.90
CA GLY A 57 5.39 -2.83 5.10
C GLY A 57 5.15 -1.34 5.27
N PRO A 58 5.63 -0.52 4.35
CA PRO A 58 5.43 0.93 4.42
C PRO A 58 3.97 1.32 4.40
N PHE A 59 3.58 2.29 5.22
CA PHE A 59 2.20 2.73 5.32
C PHE A 59 2.08 4.18 5.77
N GLN A 60 0.87 4.72 5.60
CA GLN A 60 0.45 6.03 6.10
C GLN A 60 -0.82 5.82 6.93
N GLY A 61 -0.84 6.36 8.15
CA GLY A 61 -1.98 6.25 9.02
C GLY A 61 -1.60 5.75 10.40
N PRO A 62 -2.59 5.38 11.23
CA PRO A 62 -2.32 4.90 12.59
C PRO A 62 -1.59 3.55 12.59
N VAL A 63 -0.96 3.24 13.70
CA VAL A 63 -0.22 1.98 13.85
C VAL A 63 -1.11 0.78 13.54
N ALA A 64 -0.52 -0.23 12.96
CA ALA A 64 -1.24 -1.43 12.51
C ALA A 64 -0.56 -2.68 13.05
N CYS A 65 -1.23 -3.84 12.90
CA CYS A 65 -0.67 -5.11 13.31
C CYS A 65 0.63 -5.36 12.55
N THR A 66 1.71 -5.66 13.27
CA THR A 66 3.01 -5.91 12.66
C THR A 66 3.00 -7.21 11.85
N ARG A 67 2.31 -8.21 12.35
CA ARG A 67 2.20 -9.51 11.70
C ARG A 67 0.78 -10.04 11.78
N ILE A 68 0.32 -10.63 10.68
CA ILE A 68 -1.00 -11.24 10.60
C ILE A 68 -0.82 -12.66 10.08
N GLY A 69 -1.31 -13.64 10.84
CA GLY A 69 -1.26 -15.03 10.44
C GLY A 69 -2.21 -15.32 9.29
N PHE A 70 -1.94 -16.37 8.54
CA PHE A 70 -2.76 -16.80 7.42
C PHE A 70 -4.19 -17.09 7.88
N GLY A 71 -5.15 -16.43 7.25
CA GLY A 71 -6.57 -16.59 7.58
C GLY A 71 -7.05 -15.82 8.79
N LYS A 72 -6.21 -14.99 9.40
CA LYS A 72 -6.57 -14.19 10.57
C LYS A 72 -6.72 -12.71 10.20
N GLY A 73 -7.72 -12.06 10.80
CA GLY A 73 -8.01 -10.66 10.52
C GLY A 73 -8.52 -10.45 9.10
N VAL A 74 -8.77 -9.19 8.75
CA VAL A 74 -9.31 -8.85 7.43
C VAL A 74 -8.30 -9.15 6.32
N CYS A 75 -7.07 -8.71 6.48
CA CYS A 75 -6.03 -8.93 5.47
C CYS A 75 -5.66 -10.40 5.35
N GLY A 76 -5.54 -11.12 6.47
CA GLY A 76 -5.24 -12.54 6.47
C GLY A 76 -6.35 -13.37 5.83
N THR A 77 -7.61 -13.03 6.09
CA THR A 77 -8.76 -13.69 5.50
C THR A 77 -8.84 -13.44 4.00
N SER A 78 -8.63 -12.20 3.58
CA SER A 78 -8.62 -11.83 2.17
C SER A 78 -7.54 -12.58 1.41
N TRP A 79 -6.36 -12.70 1.99
CA TRP A 79 -5.25 -13.45 1.40
C TRP A 79 -5.59 -14.93 1.23
N LYS A 80 -6.17 -15.54 2.27
CA LYS A 80 -6.55 -16.95 2.26
C LYS A 80 -7.59 -17.28 1.18
N GLU A 81 -8.55 -16.39 0.99
CA GLU A 81 -9.71 -16.61 0.09
C GLU A 81 -9.50 -16.08 -1.33
N ARG A 82 -8.36 -15.53 -1.60
CA ARG A 82 -8.02 -14.93 -2.87
C ARG A 82 -8.09 -15.94 -4.03
#